data_788f85e196cf44615998e87043a0eece
#
_entry.id   788f85e196cf44615998e87043a0eece
#
_cell.length_a   1.000
_cell.length_b   1.000
_cell.length_c   1.000
_cell.angle_alpha   90.00
_cell.angle_beta   90.00
_cell.angle_gamma   90.00
#
_symmetry.space_group_name_H-M   'P 1'
#
loop_
_entity.id
_entity.type
_entity.pdbx_description
1 polymer ?
#
loop_
_entity_poly.entity_id
_entity_poly.type
_entity_poly.pdbx_seq_one_letter_code
_entity_poly.pdbx_strand_id
1 'polypeptide(L)'
;AIESLDGAVIAVWHAAHYEVARACLERGLHVVLEKPMVLQAVQARDLCGLAREHRCEIIMGYPWHFLTQTVRAREVVQSGALGQIHYASSLFSSSAYDLYRGEDHSDNPEMAAQYPVVGPGDVYRDPARSGGGQGYLQVTHSAALMFFVSGLKPVSVIAQMDNLDVPVDVVDAIIVRMDNGALASVSST
;
A
#
# COMPACT_ATOMS: atom_id res chain seq x y z
N ALA A 1 -21.71 11.21 17.26
CA ALA A 1 -20.67 12.13 16.71
C ALA A 1 -20.32 11.85 15.24
N ILE A 2 -20.52 10.60 14.76
CA ILE A 2 -20.25 10.20 13.36
C ILE A 2 -21.36 10.66 12.41
N GLU A 3 -22.57 10.90 12.93
CA GLU A 3 -23.76 11.24 12.14
C GLU A 3 -23.70 12.60 11.42
N SER A 4 -22.74 13.45 11.76
CA SER A 4 -22.55 14.78 11.16
C SER A 4 -21.32 14.89 10.24
N LEU A 5 -20.71 13.77 9.86
CA LEU A 5 -19.50 13.76 9.04
C LEU A 5 -19.86 13.40 7.59
N ASP A 6 -19.15 13.97 6.62
CA ASP A 6 -19.23 13.63 5.20
C ASP A 6 -18.19 12.58 4.80
N GLY A 7 -17.13 12.43 5.59
CA GLY A 7 -16.04 11.49 5.34
C GLY A 7 -15.13 11.26 6.54
N ALA A 8 -14.25 10.29 6.40
CA ALA A 8 -13.30 9.89 7.42
C ALA A 8 -11.90 9.60 6.84
N VAL A 9 -10.86 9.93 7.60
CA VAL A 9 -9.49 9.49 7.33
C VAL A 9 -9.19 8.30 8.26
N ILE A 10 -8.79 7.17 7.67
CA ILE A 10 -8.54 5.92 8.38
C ILE A 10 -7.05 5.61 8.33
N ALA A 11 -6.38 5.72 9.47
CA ALA A 11 -4.95 5.49 9.65
C ALA A 11 -4.73 4.64 10.91
N VAL A 12 -5.33 3.46 10.93
CA VAL A 12 -5.19 2.45 11.97
C VAL A 12 -4.18 1.37 11.52
N TRP A 13 -3.92 0.33 12.32
CA TRP A 13 -3.10 -0.80 11.86
C TRP A 13 -3.82 -1.60 10.76
N HIS A 14 -3.06 -2.23 9.88
CA HIS A 14 -3.53 -2.82 8.62
C HIS A 14 -4.71 -3.79 8.79
N ALA A 15 -4.67 -4.68 9.81
CA ALA A 15 -5.75 -5.64 10.05
C ALA A 15 -7.09 -4.99 10.44
N ALA A 16 -7.07 -3.75 10.96
CA ALA A 16 -8.28 -3.04 11.34
C ALA A 16 -8.90 -2.22 10.18
N HIS A 17 -8.18 -2.07 9.06
CA HIS A 17 -8.65 -1.26 7.93
C HIS A 17 -10.03 -1.69 7.44
N TYR A 18 -10.23 -2.99 7.26
CA TYR A 18 -11.48 -3.52 6.71
C TYR A 18 -12.71 -3.16 7.57
N GLU A 19 -12.67 -3.47 8.86
CA GLU A 19 -13.82 -3.26 9.74
C GLU A 19 -14.14 -1.76 9.89
N VAL A 20 -13.11 -0.92 10.02
CA VAL A 20 -13.31 0.52 10.18
C VAL A 20 -13.81 1.16 8.88
N ALA A 21 -13.22 0.80 7.73
CA ALA A 21 -13.65 1.32 6.44
C ALA A 21 -15.08 0.86 6.10
N ARG A 22 -15.40 -0.41 6.35
CA ARG A 22 -16.74 -0.97 6.18
C ARG A 22 -17.77 -0.17 6.98
N ALA A 23 -17.50 0.03 8.29
CA ALA A 23 -18.40 0.78 9.16
C ALA A 23 -18.62 2.24 8.74
N CYS A 24 -17.62 2.88 8.11
CA CYS A 24 -17.75 4.21 7.54
C CYS A 24 -18.61 4.21 6.26
N LEU A 25 -18.32 3.29 5.33
CA LEU A 25 -19.04 3.19 4.06
C LEU A 25 -20.52 2.85 4.25
N GLU A 26 -20.84 1.92 5.16
CA GLU A 26 -22.22 1.56 5.53
C GLU A 26 -23.03 2.75 6.08
N ARG A 27 -22.34 3.79 6.56
CA ARG A 27 -22.93 5.06 7.02
C ARG A 27 -22.95 6.16 5.96
N GLY A 28 -22.54 5.84 4.73
CA GLY A 28 -22.51 6.80 3.64
C GLY A 28 -21.34 7.79 3.72
N LEU A 29 -20.27 7.47 4.46
CA LEU A 29 -19.09 8.34 4.56
C LEU A 29 -18.09 8.04 3.45
N HIS A 30 -17.57 9.07 2.79
CA HIS A 30 -16.37 8.96 1.96
C HIS A 30 -15.16 8.63 2.82
N VAL A 31 -14.21 7.86 2.32
CA VAL A 31 -13.03 7.48 3.11
C VAL A 31 -11.72 7.76 2.40
N VAL A 32 -10.75 8.30 3.13
CA VAL A 32 -9.34 8.25 2.79
C VAL A 32 -8.75 7.13 3.64
N LEU A 33 -8.28 6.07 3.00
CA LEU A 33 -7.82 4.86 3.66
C LEU A 33 -6.31 4.70 3.46
N GLU A 34 -5.57 4.56 4.56
CA GLU A 34 -4.14 4.25 4.50
C GLU A 34 -3.88 2.90 3.83
N LYS A 35 -2.69 2.80 3.28
CA LYS A 35 -2.21 1.57 2.63
C LYS A 35 -1.71 0.53 3.67
N PRO A 36 -1.74 -0.77 3.34
CA PRO A 36 -2.47 -1.35 2.22
C PRO A 36 -3.99 -1.24 2.44
N MET A 37 -4.79 -1.32 1.39
CA MET A 37 -6.24 -1.19 1.50
C MET A 37 -6.82 -2.12 2.58
N VAL A 38 -6.47 -3.39 2.49
CA VAL A 38 -6.84 -4.46 3.42
C VAL A 38 -5.83 -5.62 3.30
N LEU A 39 -5.93 -6.63 4.13
CA LEU A 39 -5.05 -7.81 4.08
C LEU A 39 -5.48 -8.88 3.06
N GLN A 40 -6.74 -8.90 2.64
CA GLN A 40 -7.27 -9.92 1.75
C GLN A 40 -8.03 -9.31 0.58
N ALA A 41 -7.83 -9.86 -0.62
CA ALA A 41 -8.48 -9.38 -1.84
C ALA A 41 -10.02 -9.45 -1.79
N VAL A 42 -10.60 -10.40 -1.04
CA VAL A 42 -12.04 -10.50 -0.84
C VAL A 42 -12.59 -9.29 -0.07
N GLN A 43 -11.86 -8.83 0.94
CA GLN A 43 -12.22 -7.63 1.71
C GLN A 43 -12.15 -6.37 0.84
N ALA A 44 -11.13 -6.25 -0.02
CA ALA A 44 -11.04 -5.12 -0.95
C ALA A 44 -12.23 -5.07 -1.93
N ARG A 45 -12.63 -6.23 -2.46
CA ARG A 45 -13.81 -6.31 -3.34
C ARG A 45 -15.10 -5.95 -2.63
N ASP A 46 -15.25 -6.35 -1.38
CA ASP A 46 -16.40 -6.00 -0.54
C ASP A 46 -16.47 -4.49 -0.31
N LEU A 47 -15.38 -3.86 0.14
CA LEU A 47 -15.33 -2.39 0.33
C LEU A 47 -15.64 -1.63 -0.96
N CYS A 48 -15.11 -2.07 -2.10
CA CYS A 48 -15.44 -1.48 -3.40
C CYS A 48 -16.90 -1.69 -3.79
N GLY A 49 -17.53 -2.78 -3.36
CA GLY A 49 -18.97 -3.05 -3.50
C GLY A 49 -19.80 -2.06 -2.69
N LEU A 50 -19.50 -1.97 -1.39
CA LEU A 50 -20.19 -1.05 -0.47
C LEU A 50 -20.04 0.42 -0.89
N ALA A 51 -18.85 0.84 -1.32
CA ALA A 51 -18.64 2.20 -1.80
C ALA A 51 -19.56 2.52 -2.98
N ARG A 52 -19.72 1.61 -3.95
CA ARG A 52 -20.66 1.78 -5.07
C ARG A 52 -22.11 1.80 -4.60
N GLU A 53 -22.51 0.90 -3.71
CA GLU A 53 -23.85 0.79 -3.17
C GLU A 53 -24.28 2.07 -2.44
N HIS A 54 -23.40 2.59 -1.59
CA HIS A 54 -23.65 3.79 -0.80
C HIS A 54 -23.23 5.09 -1.50
N ARG A 55 -22.74 5.04 -2.75
CA ARG A 55 -22.25 6.20 -3.53
C ARG A 55 -21.15 6.97 -2.82
N CYS A 56 -20.27 6.24 -2.15
CA CYS A 56 -19.10 6.77 -1.48
C CYS A 56 -17.84 6.59 -2.32
N GLU A 57 -16.86 7.44 -2.07
CA GLU A 57 -15.52 7.33 -2.66
C GLU A 57 -14.54 6.75 -1.65
N ILE A 58 -13.60 5.93 -2.15
CA ILE A 58 -12.44 5.45 -1.40
C ILE A 58 -11.21 6.02 -2.08
N ILE A 59 -10.47 6.86 -1.36
CA ILE A 59 -9.16 7.35 -1.79
C ILE A 59 -8.09 6.59 -1.00
N MET A 60 -7.19 5.91 -1.72
CA MET A 60 -6.10 5.19 -1.08
C MET A 60 -4.94 6.11 -0.73
N GLY A 61 -4.32 5.89 0.43
CA GLY A 61 -3.15 6.59 0.93
C GLY A 61 -1.86 6.24 0.17
N TYR A 62 -1.86 6.43 -1.15
CA TYR A 62 -0.67 6.34 -2.00
C TYR A 62 -0.20 7.73 -2.40
N PRO A 63 0.54 8.46 -1.57
CA PRO A 63 0.87 9.87 -1.79
C PRO A 63 1.65 10.10 -3.09
N TRP A 64 2.42 9.12 -3.55
CA TRP A 64 3.20 9.24 -4.79
C TRP A 64 2.33 9.38 -6.05
N HIS A 65 1.07 8.93 -6.03
CA HIS A 65 0.14 9.12 -7.15
C HIS A 65 -0.18 10.60 -7.41
N PHE A 66 -0.06 11.44 -6.39
CA PHE A 66 -0.41 12.86 -6.43
C PHE A 66 0.80 13.78 -6.71
N LEU A 67 2.00 13.23 -6.84
CA LEU A 67 3.18 13.99 -7.17
C LEU A 67 3.16 14.42 -8.65
N THR A 68 3.51 15.68 -8.91
CA THR A 68 3.52 16.25 -10.27
C THR A 68 4.33 15.40 -11.25
N GLN A 69 5.52 14.93 -10.85
CA GLN A 69 6.37 14.08 -11.68
C GLN A 69 5.72 12.73 -11.99
N THR A 70 4.98 12.15 -11.06
CA THR A 70 4.27 10.87 -11.25
C THR A 70 3.11 11.05 -12.22
N VAL A 71 2.32 12.11 -12.05
CA VAL A 71 1.22 12.44 -12.98
C VAL A 71 1.78 12.66 -14.37
N ARG A 72 2.87 13.42 -14.50
CA ARG A 72 3.52 13.66 -15.79
C ARG A 72 4.08 12.39 -16.42
N ALA A 73 4.71 11.51 -15.64
CA ALA A 73 5.18 10.21 -16.14
C ALA A 73 4.01 9.36 -16.68
N ARG A 74 2.90 9.32 -15.97
CA ARG A 74 1.68 8.65 -16.42
C ARG A 74 1.16 9.22 -17.74
N GLU A 75 1.09 10.56 -17.89
CA GLU A 75 0.67 11.21 -19.12
C GLU A 75 1.56 10.81 -20.31
N VAL A 76 2.89 10.82 -20.14
CA VAL A 76 3.84 10.42 -21.17
C VAL A 76 3.65 8.96 -21.58
N VAL A 77 3.49 8.06 -20.62
CA VAL A 77 3.26 6.63 -20.91
C VAL A 77 1.93 6.44 -21.63
N GLN A 78 0.85 7.05 -21.14
CA GLN A 78 -0.50 6.88 -21.70
C GLN A 78 -0.72 7.59 -23.03
N SER A 79 0.10 8.58 -23.36
CA SER A 79 0.09 9.20 -24.71
C SER A 79 0.62 8.27 -25.80
N GLY A 80 1.22 7.13 -25.42
CA GLY A 80 1.86 6.21 -26.38
C GLY A 80 3.24 6.65 -26.84
N ALA A 81 3.80 7.73 -26.33
CA ALA A 81 5.11 8.28 -26.75
C ALA A 81 6.26 7.28 -26.54
N LEU A 82 6.13 6.34 -25.60
CA LEU A 82 7.13 5.29 -25.33
C LEU A 82 6.85 4.00 -26.12
N GLY A 83 5.78 3.95 -26.90
CA GLY A 83 5.32 2.73 -27.55
C GLY A 83 4.78 1.70 -26.54
N GLN A 84 4.83 0.42 -26.91
CA GLN A 84 4.35 -0.67 -26.06
C GLN A 84 5.37 -0.94 -24.95
N ILE A 85 4.89 -1.00 -23.71
CA ILE A 85 5.70 -1.43 -22.58
C ILE A 85 5.86 -2.95 -22.64
N HIS A 86 7.11 -3.43 -22.60
CA HIS A 86 7.46 -4.84 -22.55
C HIS A 86 8.00 -5.27 -21.20
N TYR A 87 8.62 -4.32 -20.47
CA TYR A 87 9.18 -4.57 -19.15
C TYR A 87 9.13 -3.33 -18.26
N ALA A 88 8.86 -3.54 -16.98
CA ALA A 88 8.97 -2.52 -15.94
C ALA A 88 9.70 -3.09 -14.72
N SER A 89 10.44 -2.26 -13.98
CA SER A 89 11.07 -2.68 -12.74
C SER A 89 10.99 -1.60 -11.67
N SER A 90 10.88 -2.03 -10.43
CA SER A 90 10.95 -1.18 -9.25
C SER A 90 11.73 -1.88 -8.16
N LEU A 91 12.64 -1.17 -7.53
CA LEU A 91 13.33 -1.59 -6.31
C LEU A 91 13.03 -0.56 -5.23
N PHE A 92 12.60 -1.04 -4.07
CA PHE A 92 12.41 -0.23 -2.87
C PHE A 92 13.31 -0.74 -1.76
N SER A 93 14.19 0.09 -1.29
CA SER A 93 15.02 -0.18 -0.11
C SER A 93 14.63 0.79 1.01
N SER A 94 14.44 0.29 2.21
CA SER A 94 14.05 1.10 3.37
C SER A 94 14.76 0.63 4.65
N SER A 95 14.84 1.51 5.62
CA SER A 95 15.37 1.22 6.95
C SER A 95 14.31 0.64 7.91
N ALA A 96 13.35 -0.15 7.38
CA ALA A 96 12.24 -0.67 8.19
C ALA A 96 12.59 -1.92 9.00
N TYR A 97 13.81 -2.45 8.87
CA TYR A 97 14.23 -3.69 9.53
C TYR A 97 14.11 -3.63 11.06
N ASP A 98 14.48 -2.50 11.66
CA ASP A 98 14.36 -2.29 13.11
C ASP A 98 12.90 -2.32 13.57
N LEU A 99 11.96 -1.78 12.77
CA LEU A 99 10.53 -1.88 13.03
C LEU A 99 10.03 -3.34 13.04
N TYR A 100 10.60 -4.19 12.16
CA TYR A 100 10.25 -5.61 12.10
C TYR A 100 10.86 -6.41 13.26
N ARG A 101 11.89 -5.89 13.91
CA ARG A 101 12.42 -6.38 15.18
C ARG A 101 11.58 -5.96 16.38
N GLY A 102 10.68 -5.00 16.21
CA GLY A 102 9.93 -4.37 17.29
C GLY A 102 10.73 -3.31 18.04
N GLU A 103 11.82 -2.84 17.42
CA GLU A 103 12.59 -1.73 17.95
C GLU A 103 11.86 -0.43 17.63
N ASP A 104 11.62 0.38 18.65
CA ASP A 104 10.92 1.64 18.48
C ASP A 104 11.94 2.74 18.11
N HIS A 105 11.71 3.41 16.98
CA HIS A 105 12.48 4.60 16.62
C HIS A 105 12.29 5.78 17.58
N SER A 106 11.39 5.67 18.56
CA SER A 106 11.19 6.68 19.61
C SER A 106 12.44 6.89 20.49
N ASP A 107 13.35 5.91 20.51
CA ASP A 107 14.63 6.01 21.22
C ASP A 107 15.67 6.85 20.46
N ASN A 108 15.39 7.25 19.21
CA ASN A 108 16.21 8.21 18.47
C ASN A 108 15.66 9.62 18.69
N PRO A 109 16.34 10.48 19.51
CA PRO A 109 15.85 11.81 19.86
C PRO A 109 15.62 12.74 18.64
N GLU A 110 16.39 12.56 17.55
CA GLU A 110 16.24 13.36 16.34
C GLU A 110 14.99 12.95 15.57
N MET A 111 14.70 11.65 15.48
CA MET A 111 13.48 11.13 14.85
C MET A 111 12.24 11.46 15.69
N ALA A 112 12.32 11.32 17.01
CA ALA A 112 11.22 11.68 17.92
C ALA A 112 10.89 13.17 17.89
N ALA A 113 11.88 14.04 17.72
CA ALA A 113 11.67 15.48 17.57
C ALA A 113 11.05 15.86 16.22
N GLN A 114 11.35 15.13 15.16
CA GLN A 114 10.85 15.36 13.81
C GLN A 114 9.45 14.76 13.61
N TYR A 115 9.16 13.65 14.26
CA TYR A 115 7.89 12.92 14.15
C TYR A 115 7.35 12.60 15.55
N PRO A 116 6.67 13.55 16.21
CA PRO A 116 6.12 13.35 17.56
C PRO A 116 4.89 12.43 17.54
N VAL A 117 5.00 11.28 16.88
CA VAL A 117 3.97 10.26 16.83
C VAL A 117 4.47 9.09 17.66
N VAL A 118 3.60 8.55 18.48
CA VAL A 118 3.87 7.29 19.17
C VAL A 118 4.13 6.24 18.09
N GLY A 119 5.31 5.65 18.09
CA GLY A 119 5.71 4.67 17.09
C GLY A 119 4.73 3.48 17.06
N PRO A 120 4.74 2.70 15.98
CA PRO A 120 3.83 1.56 15.79
C PRO A 120 4.05 0.45 16.83
N GLY A 121 5.12 0.53 17.64
CA GLY A 121 5.49 -0.51 18.59
C GLY A 121 5.60 -1.87 17.89
N ASP A 122 5.03 -2.92 18.51
CA ASP A 122 5.06 -4.28 17.97
C ASP A 122 4.12 -4.54 16.77
N VAL A 123 3.43 -3.52 16.24
CA VAL A 123 2.42 -3.73 15.18
C VAL A 123 3.03 -4.35 13.93
N TYR A 124 4.16 -3.83 13.45
CA TYR A 124 4.79 -4.29 12.21
C TYR A 124 5.56 -5.60 12.36
N ARG A 125 5.90 -5.98 13.60
CA ARG A 125 6.48 -7.28 13.94
C ARG A 125 5.45 -8.39 13.98
N ASP A 126 4.17 -8.07 14.23
CA ASP A 126 3.09 -9.03 14.36
C ASP A 126 2.35 -9.21 13.03
N PRO A 127 2.53 -10.34 12.30
CA PRO A 127 1.88 -10.59 11.02
C PRO A 127 0.36 -10.64 11.12
N ALA A 128 -0.22 -10.93 12.30
CA ALA A 128 -1.66 -10.91 12.48
C ALA A 128 -2.23 -9.47 12.45
N ARG A 129 -1.42 -8.47 12.77
CA ARG A 129 -1.80 -7.06 12.79
C ARG A 129 -1.36 -6.31 11.54
N SER A 130 -0.16 -6.59 11.04
CA SER A 130 0.43 -5.95 9.86
C SER A 130 0.07 -6.65 8.53
N GLY A 131 -0.20 -7.95 8.57
CA GLY A 131 -0.40 -8.79 7.40
C GLY A 131 0.90 -9.39 6.84
N GLY A 132 2.03 -8.80 7.19
CA GLY A 132 3.38 -9.15 6.74
C GLY A 132 4.33 -7.98 6.98
N GLY A 133 5.51 -8.06 6.41
CA GLY A 133 6.58 -7.07 6.52
C GLY A 133 6.65 -6.13 5.32
N GLN A 134 7.77 -6.20 4.64
CA GLN A 134 8.14 -5.32 3.52
C GLN A 134 7.11 -5.34 2.40
N GLY A 135 6.54 -6.52 2.09
CA GLY A 135 5.51 -6.67 1.06
C GLY A 135 4.26 -5.82 1.31
N TYR A 136 3.73 -5.85 2.51
CA TYR A 136 2.57 -5.03 2.90
C TYR A 136 2.92 -3.59 3.23
N LEU A 137 4.10 -3.35 3.81
CA LEU A 137 4.47 -2.02 4.27
C LEU A 137 5.01 -1.14 3.12
N GLN A 138 5.89 -1.66 2.27
CA GLN A 138 6.65 -0.89 1.30
C GLN A 138 6.39 -1.28 -0.16
N VAL A 139 6.41 -2.58 -0.49
CA VAL A 139 6.19 -3.07 -1.86
C VAL A 139 4.84 -2.62 -2.42
N THR A 140 3.83 -2.49 -1.57
CA THR A 140 2.52 -1.95 -1.95
C THR A 140 2.63 -0.56 -2.60
N HIS A 141 3.56 0.31 -2.15
CA HIS A 141 3.80 1.62 -2.78
C HIS A 141 4.39 1.49 -4.18
N SER A 142 5.42 0.63 -4.34
CA SER A 142 6.08 0.38 -5.62
C SER A 142 5.15 -0.23 -6.64
N ALA A 143 4.38 -1.23 -6.24
CA ALA A 143 3.39 -1.89 -7.08
C ALA A 143 2.28 -0.90 -7.51
N ALA A 144 1.73 -0.15 -6.56
CA ALA A 144 0.70 0.84 -6.85
C ALA A 144 1.20 1.92 -7.81
N LEU A 145 2.43 2.44 -7.60
CA LEU A 145 3.04 3.41 -8.50
C LEU A 145 3.23 2.86 -9.92
N MET A 146 3.75 1.63 -10.03
CA MET A 146 3.96 0.95 -11.30
C MET A 146 2.65 0.79 -12.08
N PHE A 147 1.59 0.30 -11.43
CA PHE A 147 0.27 0.14 -12.06
C PHE A 147 -0.36 1.48 -12.42
N PHE A 148 -0.20 2.49 -11.56
CA PHE A 148 -0.73 3.82 -11.81
C PHE A 148 -0.07 4.48 -13.03
N VAL A 149 1.25 4.44 -13.13
CA VAL A 149 2.00 5.06 -14.24
C VAL A 149 1.79 4.29 -15.54
N SER A 150 1.91 2.95 -15.51
CA SER A 150 1.78 2.13 -16.71
C SER A 150 0.34 2.02 -17.22
N GLY A 151 -0.65 2.07 -16.34
CA GLY A 151 -2.05 1.75 -16.66
C GLY A 151 -2.30 0.25 -16.88
N LEU A 152 -1.27 -0.60 -16.76
CA LEU A 152 -1.36 -2.04 -16.96
C LEU A 152 -1.92 -2.73 -15.71
N LYS A 153 -2.57 -3.88 -15.92
CA LYS A 153 -3.16 -4.68 -14.84
C LYS A 153 -2.38 -5.97 -14.63
N PRO A 154 -2.11 -6.36 -13.37
CA PRO A 154 -1.47 -7.64 -13.08
C PRO A 154 -2.41 -8.82 -13.39
N VAL A 155 -1.88 -9.88 -14.03
CA VAL A 155 -2.62 -11.12 -14.36
C VAL A 155 -2.12 -12.31 -13.57
N SER A 156 -0.81 -12.37 -13.31
CA SER A 156 -0.21 -13.40 -12.46
C SER A 156 1.04 -12.90 -11.76
N VAL A 157 1.36 -13.50 -10.63
CA VAL A 157 2.50 -13.14 -9.80
C VAL A 157 3.22 -14.40 -9.33
N ILE A 158 4.55 -14.32 -9.28
CA ILE A 158 5.43 -15.29 -8.64
C ILE A 158 6.33 -14.49 -7.69
N ALA A 159 6.47 -14.93 -6.46
CA ALA A 159 7.28 -14.25 -5.46
C ALA A 159 8.19 -15.24 -4.71
N GLN A 160 9.38 -14.77 -4.36
CA GLN A 160 10.26 -15.34 -3.35
C GLN A 160 10.46 -14.27 -2.29
N MET A 161 10.23 -14.63 -1.06
CA MET A 161 10.30 -13.71 0.08
C MET A 161 11.14 -14.35 1.18
N ASP A 162 11.91 -13.54 1.91
CA ASP A 162 12.75 -13.98 3.00
C ASP A 162 12.53 -13.09 4.23
N ASN A 163 12.39 -13.73 5.37
CA ASN A 163 12.14 -13.05 6.64
C ASN A 163 13.44 -12.70 7.38
N LEU A 164 14.60 -13.23 6.96
CA LEU A 164 15.84 -13.20 7.73
C LEU A 164 15.60 -13.77 9.14
N ASP A 165 15.79 -12.94 10.18
CA ASP A 165 15.65 -13.33 11.60
C ASP A 165 14.42 -12.70 12.29
N VAL A 166 13.45 -12.18 11.52
CA VAL A 166 12.22 -11.54 12.03
C VAL A 166 10.95 -12.31 11.62
N PRO A 167 9.80 -12.08 12.28
CA PRO A 167 8.58 -12.84 12.01
C PRO A 167 7.90 -12.54 10.66
N VAL A 168 8.31 -11.48 9.96
CA VAL A 168 7.70 -10.97 8.72
C VAL A 168 8.73 -10.88 7.60
N ASP A 169 8.28 -10.78 6.37
CA ASP A 169 9.15 -10.65 5.20
C ASP A 169 9.95 -9.33 5.21
N VAL A 170 11.23 -9.43 4.82
CA VAL A 170 12.18 -8.33 4.74
C VAL A 170 12.72 -8.16 3.33
N VAL A 171 13.01 -9.27 2.65
CA VAL A 171 13.55 -9.26 1.28
C VAL A 171 12.55 -9.88 0.34
N ASP A 172 12.13 -9.13 -0.68
CA ASP A 172 11.13 -9.58 -1.63
C ASP A 172 11.64 -9.49 -3.06
N ALA A 173 11.46 -10.58 -3.81
CA ALA A 173 11.69 -10.65 -5.24
C ALA A 173 10.40 -11.13 -5.92
N ILE A 174 9.73 -10.24 -6.62
CA ILE A 174 8.40 -10.46 -7.17
C ILE A 174 8.44 -10.25 -8.68
N ILE A 175 7.94 -11.22 -9.45
CA ILE A 175 7.74 -11.13 -10.90
C ILE A 175 6.26 -11.10 -11.18
N VAL A 176 5.83 -10.13 -11.97
CA VAL A 176 4.42 -9.92 -12.35
C VAL A 176 4.28 -10.01 -13.87
N ARG A 177 3.28 -10.74 -14.34
CA ARG A 177 2.83 -10.65 -15.74
C ARG A 177 1.66 -9.69 -15.83
N MET A 178 1.72 -8.79 -16.80
CA MET A 178 0.70 -7.78 -17.07
C MET A 178 -0.26 -8.25 -18.17
N ASP A 179 -1.42 -7.60 -18.25
CA ASP A 179 -2.51 -7.91 -19.19
C ASP A 179 -2.15 -7.72 -20.68
N ASN A 180 -1.16 -6.88 -20.99
CA ASN A 180 -0.61 -6.73 -22.34
C ASN A 180 0.53 -7.73 -22.66
N GLY A 181 0.83 -8.67 -21.75
CA GLY A 181 1.92 -9.63 -21.86
C GLY A 181 3.28 -9.15 -21.33
N ALA A 182 3.43 -7.89 -20.95
CA ALA A 182 4.66 -7.38 -20.36
C ALA A 182 5.01 -8.11 -19.05
N LEU A 183 6.30 -8.13 -18.72
CA LEU A 183 6.80 -8.58 -17.43
C LEU A 183 7.16 -7.38 -16.58
N ALA A 184 6.99 -7.53 -15.27
CA ALA A 184 7.50 -6.56 -14.32
C ALA A 184 8.22 -7.27 -13.18
N SER A 185 9.25 -6.61 -12.62
CA SER A 185 9.86 -7.01 -11.36
C SER A 185 9.63 -5.94 -10.31
N VAL A 186 9.23 -6.37 -9.12
CA VAL A 186 9.14 -5.54 -7.93
C VAL A 186 9.97 -6.19 -6.85
N SER A 187 10.97 -5.48 -6.36
CA SER A 187 11.88 -6.00 -5.35
C SER A 187 11.97 -5.03 -4.19
N SER A 188 12.22 -5.56 -3.00
CA SER A 188 12.41 -4.74 -1.80
C SER A 188 13.39 -5.37 -0.82
N THR A 189 14.00 -4.52 0.01
CA THR A 189 14.88 -4.91 1.11
C THR A 189 14.98 -3.78 2.13
#